data_ce7ebfacde850e1b243e90f3776bff7c
#
_entry.id   ce7ebfacde850e1b243e90f3776bff7c
#
_cell.length_a   1.000
_cell.length_b   1.000
_cell.length_c   1.000
_cell.angle_alpha   90.00
_cell.angle_beta   90.00
_cell.angle_gamma   90.00
#
_symmetry.space_group_name_H-M   'P 1'
#
loop_
_entity.id
_entity.type
_entity.pdbx_description
1 polymer ?
#
loop_
_entity_poly.entity_id
_entity_poly.type
_entity_poly.pdbx_seq_one_letter_code
_entity_poly.pdbx_strand_id
1 'polypeptide(L)'
;AQSKGGDLIRRVSKAAVTSAEAKAAIGTRPVYEFSLVNGKEVPLTDWQGKTVSVKLPYTPAANEQAGNLYAAYVDDTGKVQWLTKSSYDADQKAVIFEAQHFSIYGVGYKNPVPNFTDINGHWAKEHILFTVSRGLFSGTSETTFSPNTTLTRGMFVTALGRLAGINPADYQTRKFTDVK
;
A
#
# COMPACT_ATOMS: atom_id res chain seq x y z
N ALA A 1 26.14 -10.86 26.99
CA ALA A 1 26.24 -12.10 26.21
C ALA A 1 26.08 -11.70 24.72
N GLN A 2 27.18 -11.75 23.96
CA GLN A 2 27.14 -11.54 22.51
C GLN A 2 26.45 -12.76 21.90
N SER A 3 25.27 -12.50 21.28
CA SER A 3 24.60 -13.46 20.43
C SER A 3 25.52 -13.72 19.23
N LYS A 4 26.05 -14.93 19.11
CA LYS A 4 26.69 -15.40 17.89
C LYS A 4 25.65 -15.39 16.79
N GLY A 5 25.76 -14.42 15.84
CA GLY A 5 24.92 -14.33 14.68
C GLY A 5 25.05 -15.59 13.85
N GLY A 6 24.05 -16.47 13.91
CA GLY A 6 23.94 -17.55 12.94
C GLY A 6 23.59 -16.93 11.57
N ASP A 7 24.05 -17.58 10.50
CA ASP A 7 23.77 -17.16 9.13
C ASP A 7 22.25 -17.03 8.91
N LEU A 8 21.83 -15.86 8.44
CA LEU A 8 20.45 -15.59 8.06
C LEU A 8 20.25 -15.94 6.59
N ILE A 9 19.37 -16.86 6.31
CA ILE A 9 19.05 -17.30 4.95
C ILE A 9 17.71 -16.67 4.55
N ARG A 10 17.73 -15.85 3.51
CA ARG A 10 16.53 -15.32 2.86
C ARG A 10 16.13 -16.27 1.74
N ARG A 11 14.88 -16.69 1.74
CA ARG A 11 14.28 -17.47 0.66
C ARG A 11 13.16 -16.66 0.02
N VAL A 12 13.15 -16.66 -1.29
CA VAL A 12 12.09 -16.04 -2.10
C VAL A 12 11.69 -17.04 -3.16
N SER A 13 10.43 -17.43 -3.19
CA SER A 13 9.86 -18.31 -4.19
C SER A 13 8.63 -17.70 -4.83
N LYS A 14 8.34 -18.07 -6.07
CA LYS A 14 7.04 -17.75 -6.67
C LYS A 14 5.97 -18.53 -5.92
N ALA A 15 4.88 -17.84 -5.59
CA ALA A 15 3.73 -18.43 -4.93
C ALA A 15 2.48 -18.32 -5.81
N ALA A 16 1.47 -19.11 -5.50
CA ALA A 16 0.16 -19.03 -6.12
C ALA A 16 -0.88 -18.72 -5.03
N VAL A 17 -1.84 -17.89 -5.37
CA VAL A 17 -2.98 -17.59 -4.49
C VAL A 17 -4.16 -18.48 -4.84
N THR A 18 -4.79 -19.03 -3.80
CA THR A 18 -5.90 -20.00 -3.97
C THR A 18 -7.26 -19.39 -3.64
N SER A 19 -7.31 -18.43 -2.69
CA SER A 19 -8.58 -17.81 -2.29
C SER A 19 -9.19 -16.96 -3.40
N ALA A 20 -10.52 -16.86 -3.42
CA ALA A 20 -11.24 -16.03 -4.38
C ALA A 20 -10.88 -14.54 -4.21
N GLU A 21 -10.72 -14.07 -2.96
CA GLU A 21 -10.36 -12.71 -2.64
C GLU A 21 -8.96 -12.37 -3.19
N ALA A 22 -7.96 -13.21 -2.93
CA ALA A 22 -6.60 -12.99 -3.42
C ALA A 22 -6.51 -13.07 -4.95
N LYS A 23 -7.26 -13.98 -5.58
CA LYS A 23 -7.37 -14.04 -7.05
C LYS A 23 -7.98 -12.77 -7.63
N ALA A 24 -9.02 -12.25 -7.00
CA ALA A 24 -9.66 -10.99 -7.45
C ALA A 24 -8.72 -9.79 -7.28
N ALA A 25 -7.98 -9.71 -6.16
CA ALA A 25 -7.09 -8.61 -5.85
C ALA A 25 -5.82 -8.59 -6.73
N ILE A 26 -5.23 -9.76 -6.95
CA ILE A 26 -3.93 -9.92 -7.60
C ILE A 26 -4.08 -10.30 -9.09
N GLY A 27 -5.07 -11.14 -9.41
CA GLY A 27 -5.24 -11.64 -10.78
C GLY A 27 -4.06 -12.48 -11.24
N THR A 28 -3.52 -12.15 -12.42
CA THR A 28 -2.35 -12.82 -13.01
C THR A 28 -1.01 -12.18 -12.64
N ARG A 29 -1.02 -11.16 -11.75
CA ARG A 29 0.19 -10.44 -11.35
C ARG A 29 1.07 -11.30 -10.44
N PRO A 30 2.37 -10.97 -10.33
CA PRO A 30 3.31 -11.79 -9.60
C PRO A 30 2.98 -11.87 -8.10
N VAL A 31 3.18 -13.06 -7.56
CA VAL A 31 3.07 -13.38 -6.13
C VAL A 31 4.34 -14.08 -5.70
N TYR A 32 4.86 -13.69 -4.55
CA TYR A 32 6.07 -14.26 -3.98
C TYR A 32 5.85 -14.61 -2.51
N GLU A 33 6.39 -15.73 -2.13
CA GLU A 33 6.54 -16.12 -0.74
C GLU A 33 7.95 -15.75 -0.27
N PHE A 34 8.01 -15.05 0.84
CA PHE A 34 9.24 -14.64 1.49
C PHE A 34 9.36 -15.39 2.81
N SER A 35 10.56 -15.90 3.11
CA SER A 35 10.87 -16.45 4.41
C SER A 35 12.28 -16.07 4.83
N LEU A 36 12.47 -15.91 6.12
CA LEU A 36 13.77 -15.72 6.75
C LEU A 36 13.97 -16.85 7.74
N VAL A 37 15.02 -17.60 7.55
CA VAL A 37 15.38 -18.71 8.44
C VAL A 37 16.78 -18.51 8.99
N ASN A 38 17.02 -18.99 10.18
CA ASN A 38 18.38 -19.05 10.72
C ASN A 38 19.15 -20.25 10.11
N GLY A 39 20.43 -20.37 10.40
CA GLY A 39 21.27 -21.47 9.92
C GLY A 39 20.82 -22.89 10.32
N LYS A 40 19.79 -23.01 11.18
CA LYS A 40 19.12 -24.27 11.55
C LYS A 40 17.74 -24.41 10.88
N GLU A 41 17.45 -23.60 9.88
CA GLU A 41 16.19 -23.56 9.13
C GLU A 41 14.93 -23.18 9.96
N VAL A 42 15.12 -22.58 11.14
CA VAL A 42 14.01 -22.12 11.98
C VAL A 42 13.55 -20.74 11.48
N PRO A 43 12.24 -20.56 11.17
CA PRO A 43 11.71 -19.28 10.74
C PRO A 43 11.89 -18.19 11.81
N LEU A 44 12.29 -17.01 11.36
CA LEU A 44 12.35 -15.81 12.20
C LEU A 44 11.09 -14.99 11.96
N THR A 45 10.21 -14.97 12.94
CA THR A 45 8.90 -14.30 12.86
C THR A 45 8.86 -12.98 13.64
N ASP A 46 9.72 -12.82 14.65
CA ASP A 46 9.79 -11.58 15.44
C ASP A 46 10.97 -10.71 14.99
N TRP A 47 10.65 -9.57 14.42
CA TRP A 47 11.63 -8.60 13.95
C TRP A 47 11.82 -7.41 14.90
N GLN A 48 11.25 -7.48 16.09
CA GLN A 48 11.39 -6.43 17.11
C GLN A 48 11.04 -5.03 16.58
N GLY A 49 9.96 -4.95 15.79
CA GLY A 49 9.50 -3.70 15.18
C GLY A 49 10.35 -3.15 14.03
N LYS A 50 11.37 -3.89 13.57
CA LYS A 50 12.16 -3.51 12.39
C LYS A 50 11.38 -3.82 11.11
N THR A 51 11.66 -3.03 10.08
CA THR A 51 11.09 -3.23 8.73
C THR A 51 12.17 -3.59 7.73
N VAL A 52 11.75 -4.21 6.64
CA VAL A 52 12.61 -4.49 5.47
C VAL A 52 11.92 -3.93 4.23
N SER A 53 12.65 -3.16 3.44
CA SER A 53 12.17 -2.72 2.14
C SER A 53 12.12 -3.87 1.16
N VAL A 54 10.94 -4.11 0.61
CA VAL A 54 10.67 -5.18 -0.37
C VAL A 54 10.29 -4.55 -1.69
N LYS A 55 10.85 -5.11 -2.78
CA LYS A 55 10.56 -4.73 -4.15
C LYS A 55 9.97 -5.92 -4.88
N LEU A 56 8.76 -5.78 -5.40
CA LEU A 56 8.11 -6.76 -6.26
C LEU A 56 8.24 -6.31 -7.71
N PRO A 57 9.09 -6.94 -8.53
CA PRO A 57 9.27 -6.57 -9.93
C PRO A 57 7.96 -6.71 -10.69
N TYR A 58 7.57 -5.64 -11.38
CA TYR A 58 6.35 -5.63 -12.19
C TYR A 58 6.42 -4.53 -13.25
N THR A 59 5.93 -4.83 -14.45
CA THR A 59 5.68 -3.84 -15.49
C THR A 59 4.18 -3.76 -15.71
N PRO A 60 3.55 -2.61 -15.47
CA PRO A 60 2.11 -2.46 -15.62
C PRO A 60 1.66 -2.77 -17.06
N ALA A 61 0.50 -3.40 -17.20
CA ALA A 61 -0.13 -3.57 -18.50
C ALA A 61 -0.64 -2.21 -19.02
N ALA A 62 -0.90 -2.12 -20.33
CA ALA A 62 -1.30 -0.86 -20.97
C ALA A 62 -2.60 -0.24 -20.42
N ASN A 63 -3.46 -1.06 -19.84
CA ASN A 63 -4.72 -0.65 -19.20
C ASN A 63 -4.62 -0.45 -17.69
N GLU A 64 -3.42 -0.55 -17.11
CA GLU A 64 -3.18 -0.36 -15.69
C GLU A 64 -2.55 0.99 -15.40
N GLN A 65 -3.05 1.64 -14.38
CA GLN A 65 -2.52 2.89 -13.86
C GLN A 65 -1.58 2.60 -12.69
N ALA A 66 -0.37 3.14 -12.74
CA ALA A 66 0.65 2.97 -11.70
C ALA A 66 0.14 3.32 -10.29
N GLY A 67 -0.68 4.36 -10.18
CA GLY A 67 -1.30 4.79 -8.93
C GLY A 67 -2.25 3.78 -8.28
N ASN A 68 -2.74 2.80 -9.04
CA ASN A 68 -3.66 1.77 -8.58
C ASN A 68 -2.96 0.45 -8.23
N LEU A 69 -1.63 0.40 -8.39
CA LEU A 69 -0.81 -0.74 -8.00
C LEU A 69 -0.44 -0.67 -6.53
N TYR A 70 -0.60 -1.78 -5.83
CA TYR A 70 -0.30 -1.94 -4.41
C TYR A 70 0.49 -3.21 -4.17
N ALA A 71 1.25 -3.24 -3.09
CA ALA A 71 1.58 -4.51 -2.49
C ALA A 71 0.36 -5.03 -1.72
N ALA A 72 0.08 -6.30 -1.88
CA ALA A 72 -1.00 -7.02 -1.20
C ALA A 72 -0.37 -8.16 -0.39
N TYR A 73 -0.59 -8.16 0.91
CA TYR A 73 -0.27 -9.26 1.80
C TYR A 73 -1.42 -10.26 1.78
N VAL A 74 -1.12 -11.54 1.66
CA VAL A 74 -2.10 -12.62 1.73
C VAL A 74 -1.78 -13.45 2.97
N ASP A 75 -2.73 -13.50 3.92
CA ASP A 75 -2.56 -14.28 5.14
C ASP A 75 -2.83 -15.78 4.93
N ASP A 76 -2.58 -16.57 5.97
CA ASP A 76 -2.74 -18.03 5.93
C ASP A 76 -4.21 -18.47 5.69
N THR A 77 -5.18 -17.59 5.89
CA THR A 77 -6.60 -17.82 5.58
C THR A 77 -6.95 -17.43 4.14
N GLY A 78 -6.01 -16.83 3.42
CA GLY A 78 -6.21 -16.34 2.06
C GLY A 78 -6.88 -14.98 1.97
N LYS A 79 -7.01 -14.25 3.11
CA LYS A 79 -7.53 -12.89 3.15
C LYS A 79 -6.46 -11.89 2.70
N VAL A 80 -6.89 -10.85 2.02
CA VAL A 80 -6.00 -9.83 1.45
C VAL A 80 -5.96 -8.59 2.32
N GLN A 81 -4.77 -8.19 2.70
CA GLN A 81 -4.49 -6.90 3.31
C GLN A 81 -3.74 -6.00 2.32
N TRP A 82 -4.34 -4.88 1.97
CA TRP A 82 -3.75 -3.89 1.09
C TRP A 82 -2.72 -3.03 1.84
N LEU A 83 -1.49 -3.02 1.36
CA LEU A 83 -0.44 -2.20 1.95
C LEU A 83 -0.52 -0.78 1.36
N THR A 84 -1.31 0.08 1.98
CA THR A 84 -1.61 1.43 1.48
C THR A 84 -0.39 2.35 1.39
N LYS A 85 0.68 2.04 2.12
CA LYS A 85 1.97 2.75 2.05
C LYS A 85 2.91 2.21 0.96
N SER A 86 2.47 1.22 0.16
CA SER A 86 3.22 0.76 -1.00
C SER A 86 3.04 1.71 -2.19
N SER A 87 3.99 1.75 -3.10
CA SER A 87 3.91 2.53 -4.33
C SER A 87 4.64 1.83 -5.47
N TYR A 88 4.22 2.10 -6.70
CA TYR A 88 4.95 1.69 -7.88
C TYR A 88 6.03 2.71 -8.21
N ASP A 89 7.24 2.22 -8.40
CA ASP A 89 8.40 2.98 -8.85
C ASP A 89 8.65 2.64 -10.33
N ALA A 90 8.52 3.64 -11.20
CA ALA A 90 8.63 3.47 -12.64
C ALA A 90 10.08 3.24 -13.08
N ASP A 91 11.06 3.84 -12.39
CA ASP A 91 12.49 3.71 -12.72
C ASP A 91 12.97 2.30 -12.37
N GLN A 92 12.52 1.76 -11.25
CA GLN A 92 12.88 0.42 -10.79
C GLN A 92 11.93 -0.67 -11.33
N LYS A 93 10.84 -0.28 -11.98
CA LYS A 93 9.77 -1.19 -12.47
C LYS A 93 9.33 -2.18 -11.40
N ALA A 94 9.00 -1.66 -10.22
CA ALA A 94 8.66 -2.47 -9.07
C ALA A 94 7.63 -1.79 -8.18
N VAL A 95 6.80 -2.58 -7.51
CA VAL A 95 6.01 -2.12 -6.36
C VAL A 95 6.89 -2.25 -5.11
N ILE A 96 7.07 -1.13 -4.40
CA ILE A 96 7.95 -1.01 -3.23
C ILE A 96 7.11 -0.80 -1.98
N PHE A 97 7.48 -1.48 -0.90
CA PHE A 97 6.84 -1.36 0.41
C PHE A 97 7.77 -1.77 1.55
N GLU A 98 7.42 -1.39 2.77
CA GLU A 98 8.09 -1.82 3.99
C GLU A 98 7.31 -2.99 4.60
N ALA A 99 7.97 -4.16 4.74
CA ALA A 99 7.43 -5.35 5.38
C ALA A 99 7.89 -5.42 6.84
N GLN A 100 6.98 -5.80 7.73
CA GLN A 100 7.25 -6.05 9.15
C GLN A 100 7.39 -7.54 9.48
N HIS A 101 7.05 -8.40 8.55
CA HIS A 101 7.21 -9.85 8.61
C HIS A 101 7.38 -10.39 7.19
N PHE A 102 7.89 -11.60 7.07
CA PHE A 102 7.87 -12.31 5.81
C PHE A 102 6.65 -13.22 5.70
N SER A 103 6.09 -13.26 4.51
CA SER A 103 4.89 -14.02 4.16
C SER A 103 4.67 -14.00 2.65
N ILE A 104 3.44 -14.21 2.22
CA ILE A 104 3.03 -14.13 0.82
C ILE A 104 2.66 -12.68 0.49
N TYR A 105 3.37 -12.11 -0.46
CA TYR A 105 3.09 -10.77 -1.01
C TYR A 105 2.92 -10.85 -2.52
N GLY A 106 1.95 -10.12 -3.03
CA GLY A 106 1.69 -10.01 -4.46
C GLY A 106 1.52 -8.57 -4.92
N VAL A 107 1.62 -8.37 -6.21
CA VAL A 107 1.22 -7.10 -6.84
C VAL A 107 -0.28 -7.12 -7.03
N GLY A 108 -0.98 -6.33 -6.25
CA GLY A 108 -2.42 -6.14 -6.37
C GLY A 108 -2.76 -4.91 -7.22
N TYR A 109 -3.91 -4.94 -7.83
CA TYR A 109 -4.48 -3.81 -8.55
C TYR A 109 -5.86 -3.52 -7.98
N LYS A 110 -6.00 -2.32 -7.45
CA LYS A 110 -7.26 -1.85 -6.92
C LYS A 110 -7.74 -0.72 -7.82
N ASN A 111 -8.86 -0.94 -8.47
CA ASN A 111 -9.52 0.12 -9.24
C ASN A 111 -10.66 0.73 -8.39
N PRO A 112 -10.36 1.65 -7.49
CA PRO A 112 -11.32 2.16 -6.53
C PRO A 112 -11.65 3.61 -6.80
N VAL A 113 -11.18 4.16 -7.90
CA VAL A 113 -11.23 5.59 -8.09
C VAL A 113 -12.55 5.92 -8.72
N PRO A 114 -13.35 6.81 -8.10
CA PRO A 114 -14.50 7.40 -8.75
C PRO A 114 -14.10 7.91 -10.14
N ASN A 115 -14.97 7.72 -11.12
CA ASN A 115 -14.73 8.22 -12.47
C ASN A 115 -14.91 9.74 -12.47
N PHE A 116 -13.88 10.47 -12.03
CA PHE A 116 -13.90 11.91 -12.02
C PHE A 116 -13.83 12.45 -13.45
N THR A 117 -14.86 13.13 -13.88
CA THR A 117 -14.98 13.65 -15.23
C THR A 117 -14.14 14.91 -15.45
N ASP A 118 -13.88 15.67 -14.39
CA ASP A 118 -13.20 16.97 -14.40
C ASP A 118 -11.66 16.88 -14.33
N ILE A 119 -11.11 15.68 -14.27
CA ILE A 119 -9.65 15.47 -14.33
C ILE A 119 -9.18 14.91 -15.67
N ASN A 120 -10.10 14.72 -16.62
CA ASN A 120 -9.73 14.23 -17.95
C ASN A 120 -8.87 15.29 -18.66
N GLY A 121 -7.65 14.91 -19.04
CA GLY A 121 -6.66 15.83 -19.62
C GLY A 121 -5.97 16.77 -18.61
N HIS A 122 -6.28 16.69 -17.32
CA HIS A 122 -5.60 17.51 -16.31
C HIS A 122 -4.21 16.96 -16.03
N TRP A 123 -3.20 17.84 -15.95
CA TRP A 123 -1.80 17.46 -15.76
C TRP A 123 -1.57 16.65 -14.46
N ALA A 124 -2.35 16.91 -13.40
CA ALA A 124 -2.24 16.23 -12.12
C ALA A 124 -3.08 14.94 -12.04
N LYS A 125 -3.69 14.46 -13.13
CA LYS A 125 -4.59 13.30 -13.13
C LYS A 125 -4.01 12.12 -12.37
N GLU A 126 -2.79 11.70 -12.69
CA GLU A 126 -2.14 10.53 -12.06
C GLU A 126 -1.91 10.73 -10.56
N HIS A 127 -1.52 11.96 -10.15
CA HIS A 127 -1.33 12.30 -8.74
C HIS A 127 -2.66 12.31 -7.97
N ILE A 128 -3.73 12.80 -8.59
CA ILE A 128 -5.08 12.78 -8.02
C ILE A 128 -5.54 11.33 -7.82
N LEU A 129 -5.46 10.52 -8.85
CA LEU A 129 -5.83 9.10 -8.79
C LEU A 129 -5.01 8.36 -7.72
N PHE A 130 -3.70 8.63 -7.63
CA PHE A 130 -2.85 8.09 -6.60
C PHE A 130 -3.32 8.46 -5.19
N THR A 131 -3.54 9.75 -4.92
CA THR A 131 -3.92 10.21 -3.57
C THR A 131 -5.33 9.75 -3.17
N VAL A 132 -6.26 9.70 -4.11
CA VAL A 132 -7.61 9.18 -3.88
C VAL A 132 -7.59 7.69 -3.63
N SER A 133 -6.84 6.92 -4.42
CA SER A 133 -6.71 5.47 -4.23
C SER A 133 -6.13 5.11 -2.86
N ARG A 134 -5.30 5.97 -2.26
CA ARG A 134 -4.76 5.83 -0.90
C ARG A 134 -5.67 6.40 0.20
N GLY A 135 -6.83 6.92 -0.17
CA GLY A 135 -7.75 7.53 0.80
C GLY A 135 -7.24 8.82 1.42
N LEU A 136 -6.17 9.44 0.85
CA LEU A 136 -5.63 10.70 1.36
C LEU A 136 -6.57 11.87 1.05
N PHE A 137 -7.06 11.90 -0.18
CA PHE A 137 -8.08 12.85 -0.62
C PHE A 137 -9.33 12.10 -1.11
N SER A 138 -10.43 12.81 -1.19
CA SER A 138 -11.68 12.37 -1.82
C SER A 138 -12.14 13.42 -2.80
N GLY A 139 -13.03 13.05 -3.72
CA GLY A 139 -13.69 14.00 -4.59
C GLY A 139 -14.59 14.97 -3.83
N THR A 140 -14.96 16.07 -4.46
CA THR A 140 -15.97 17.02 -3.98
C THR A 140 -17.39 16.49 -4.25
N SER A 141 -17.52 15.52 -5.17
CA SER A 141 -18.72 14.72 -5.41
C SER A 141 -18.33 13.30 -5.85
N GLU A 142 -19.31 12.48 -6.17
CA GLU A 142 -19.07 11.12 -6.71
C GLU A 142 -18.35 11.14 -8.06
N THR A 143 -18.50 12.19 -8.84
CA THR A 143 -17.98 12.30 -10.21
C THR A 143 -17.03 13.48 -10.44
N THR A 144 -16.75 14.30 -9.43
CA THR A 144 -15.86 15.47 -9.53
C THR A 144 -14.82 15.48 -8.42
N PHE A 145 -13.61 15.85 -8.76
CA PHE A 145 -12.50 16.05 -7.82
C PHE A 145 -12.28 17.52 -7.49
N SER A 146 -12.58 18.41 -8.45
CA SER A 146 -12.37 19.87 -8.38
C SER A 146 -10.89 20.26 -8.25
N PRO A 147 -10.02 19.85 -9.20
CA PRO A 147 -8.56 19.96 -9.06
C PRO A 147 -8.05 21.40 -8.96
N ASN A 148 -8.82 22.36 -9.46
CA ASN A 148 -8.44 23.78 -9.46
C ASN A 148 -9.00 24.56 -8.26
N THR A 149 -9.71 23.89 -7.34
CA THR A 149 -10.23 24.52 -6.12
C THR A 149 -9.13 24.70 -5.10
N THR A 150 -9.15 25.83 -4.40
CA THR A 150 -8.18 26.13 -3.35
C THR A 150 -8.26 25.11 -2.21
N LEU A 151 -7.13 24.52 -1.86
CA LEU A 151 -6.99 23.62 -0.72
C LEU A 151 -7.02 24.41 0.58
N THR A 152 -7.96 24.08 1.47
CA THR A 152 -8.00 24.69 2.81
C THR A 152 -6.97 24.05 3.75
N ARG A 153 -6.59 24.79 4.82
CA ARG A 153 -5.71 24.25 5.87
C ARG A 153 -6.28 22.99 6.51
N GLY A 154 -7.60 22.94 6.73
CA GLY A 154 -8.27 21.77 7.29
C GLY A 154 -8.14 20.54 6.38
N MET A 155 -8.36 20.70 5.08
CA MET A 155 -8.19 19.61 4.10
C MET A 155 -6.76 19.08 4.08
N PHE A 156 -5.77 20.00 4.12
CA PHE A 156 -4.35 19.61 4.13
C PHE A 156 -3.98 18.84 5.40
N VAL A 157 -4.37 19.32 6.57
CA VAL A 157 -4.09 18.65 7.87
C VAL A 157 -4.79 17.29 7.92
N THR A 158 -6.03 17.19 7.41
CA THR A 158 -6.76 15.92 7.32
C THR A 158 -6.01 14.91 6.45
N ALA A 159 -5.48 15.34 5.31
CA ALA A 159 -4.70 14.47 4.43
C ALA A 159 -3.39 14.01 5.11
N LEU A 160 -2.71 14.89 5.84
CA LEU A 160 -1.53 14.53 6.64
C LEU A 160 -1.86 13.53 7.75
N GLY A 161 -2.98 13.72 8.45
CA GLY A 161 -3.45 12.77 9.47
C GLY A 161 -3.71 11.38 8.89
N ARG A 162 -4.36 11.29 7.74
CA ARG A 162 -4.59 10.04 7.01
C ARG A 162 -3.27 9.40 6.56
N LEU A 163 -2.33 10.20 6.06
CA LEU A 163 -1.01 9.72 5.66
C LEU A 163 -0.22 9.16 6.85
N ALA A 164 -0.32 9.81 8.01
CA ALA A 164 0.30 9.35 9.26
C ALA A 164 -0.43 8.15 9.89
N GLY A 165 -1.62 7.77 9.37
CA GLY A 165 -2.42 6.67 9.93
C GLY A 165 -3.07 7.03 11.27
N ILE A 166 -3.31 8.31 11.52
CA ILE A 166 -3.98 8.78 12.74
C ILE A 166 -5.45 8.34 12.70
N ASN A 167 -5.87 7.66 13.77
CA ASN A 167 -7.28 7.34 13.98
C ASN A 167 -7.97 8.51 14.71
N PRO A 168 -8.94 9.21 14.08
CA PRO A 168 -9.64 10.33 14.73
C PRO A 168 -10.36 9.94 16.03
N ALA A 169 -10.71 8.67 16.21
CA ALA A 169 -11.37 8.19 17.42
C ALA A 169 -10.49 8.31 18.68
N ASP A 170 -9.16 8.32 18.50
CA ASP A 170 -8.21 8.43 19.62
C ASP A 170 -8.06 9.88 20.13
N TYR A 171 -8.68 10.85 19.42
CA TYR A 171 -8.53 12.29 19.68
C TYR A 171 -9.89 12.98 19.83
N GLN A 172 -10.74 12.45 20.69
CA GLN A 172 -12.12 12.97 20.91
C GLN A 172 -12.18 14.26 21.74
N THR A 173 -11.10 14.62 22.43
CA THR A 173 -11.07 15.84 23.28
C THR A 173 -10.63 17.05 22.45
N ARG A 174 -11.49 18.05 22.37
CA ARG A 174 -11.16 19.34 21.75
C ARG A 174 -10.33 20.18 22.71
N LYS A 175 -9.14 20.61 22.26
CA LYS A 175 -8.29 21.55 23.02
C LYS A 175 -8.56 23.02 22.66
N PHE A 176 -9.26 23.27 21.58
CA PHE A 176 -9.56 24.60 21.07
C PHE A 176 -11.07 24.83 21.10
N THR A 177 -11.48 25.99 21.60
CA THR A 177 -12.90 26.36 21.76
C THR A 177 -13.53 26.93 20.48
N ASP A 178 -12.69 27.40 19.56
CA ASP A 178 -13.06 28.01 18.28
C ASP A 178 -13.13 27.02 17.10
N VAL A 179 -12.79 25.75 17.34
CA VAL A 179 -12.94 24.66 16.34
C VAL A 179 -14.23 23.92 16.62
N LYS A 180 -15.18 24.02 15.68
CA LYS A 180 -16.49 23.33 15.73
C LYS A 180 -16.43 21.97 15.07
#